data_2e79793a0943b90cf85a2c4c21c21514
#
_entry.id   2e79793a0943b90cf85a2c4c21c21514
#
_cell.length_a   1.000
_cell.length_b   1.000
_cell.length_c   1.000
_cell.angle_alpha   90.00
_cell.angle_beta   90.00
_cell.angle_gamma   90.00
#
_symmetry.space_group_name_H-M   'P 1'
#
loop_
_entity.id
_entity.type
_entity.pdbx_description
1 polymer ?
#
loop_
_entity_poly.entity_id
_entity_poly.type
_entity_poly.pdbx_seq_one_letter_code
_entity_poly.pdbx_strand_id
1 'polypeptide(L)'
;MKGFKEKLLTGTLAFTMVLTSAAVQFNTTEVKADTAGSDYKLVWSDEFNGNSIDASKWGFEIGTGSNGWGNNEQQYYTNRTDNAYVADGALHIRAKKEAYGGKNYTSARLNTNGKFTFTYGYVEARLALPSSQGIWPAFWMLGANIGSVGWPSCGEIDIMEAINAENKTYGTCHWNANGHAEYGKPTGNFDITQYHTYGLQWDNQYIRFFVDGNKFYEMSIANNAGDTDEFHKPFYLLLNVAVGGNWPGFSIDDSAFPQEMKVDYVRVYQDNPSFDSSSSNNVDKNNGGNSGNTGSTGNTGNTGNTDTSNTPASGMGMNSSGNNSATAYVNDSKWTDIHYSVNNGAQQNVRMT
;
A
#
# COMPACT_ATOMS: atom_id res chain seq x y z
N MET A 1 -74.08 19.82 -53.40
CA MET A 1 -72.86 19.01 -53.03
C MET A 1 -72.15 19.81 -51.95
N LYS A 2 -72.20 19.32 -50.71
CA LYS A 2 -71.63 19.97 -49.52
C LYS A 2 -70.14 19.61 -49.33
N GLY A 3 -69.28 20.65 -49.36
CA GLY A 3 -67.87 20.49 -49.09
C GLY A 3 -67.58 20.48 -47.60
N PHE A 4 -66.94 19.43 -47.14
CA PHE A 4 -66.46 19.27 -45.76
C PHE A 4 -65.09 19.94 -45.65
N LYS A 5 -64.96 20.94 -44.79
CA LYS A 5 -63.66 21.54 -44.45
C LYS A 5 -63.15 20.84 -43.18
N GLU A 6 -62.10 20.05 -43.31
CA GLU A 6 -61.34 19.54 -42.17
C GLU A 6 -60.46 20.65 -41.59
N LYS A 7 -60.63 20.91 -40.31
CA LYS A 7 -59.71 21.73 -39.52
C LYS A 7 -58.59 20.88 -38.99
N LEU A 8 -57.39 21.12 -39.45
CA LEU A 8 -56.19 20.54 -38.91
C LEU A 8 -55.85 21.27 -37.60
N LEU A 9 -55.92 20.53 -36.47
CA LEU A 9 -55.57 21.03 -35.16
C LEU A 9 -54.10 20.58 -34.88
N THR A 10 -53.16 21.52 -35.05
CA THR A 10 -51.75 21.32 -34.66
C THR A 10 -51.62 21.53 -33.15
N GLY A 11 -51.58 20.42 -32.41
CA GLY A 11 -51.25 20.43 -30.99
C GLY A 11 -49.74 20.31 -30.81
N THR A 12 -49.09 21.41 -30.43
CA THR A 12 -47.69 21.39 -30.02
C THR A 12 -47.59 20.84 -28.59
N LEU A 13 -47.12 19.59 -28.44
CA LEU A 13 -46.86 19.00 -27.14
C LEU A 13 -45.45 19.44 -26.69
N ALA A 14 -45.38 20.44 -25.83
CA ALA A 14 -44.12 20.81 -25.18
C ALA A 14 -43.77 19.75 -24.11
N PHE A 15 -42.77 18.91 -24.38
CA PHE A 15 -42.23 17.97 -23.41
C PHE A 15 -41.19 18.70 -22.55
N THR A 16 -41.58 19.11 -21.36
CA THR A 16 -40.66 19.68 -20.37
C THR A 16 -39.92 18.53 -19.69
N MET A 17 -38.70 18.26 -20.14
CA MET A 17 -37.80 17.37 -19.41
C MET A 17 -37.36 18.06 -18.11
N VAL A 18 -37.90 17.63 -16.99
CA VAL A 18 -37.39 17.96 -15.67
C VAL A 18 -36.18 17.04 -15.45
N LEU A 19 -34.97 17.55 -15.66
CA LEU A 19 -33.74 16.93 -15.21
C LEU A 19 -33.68 17.03 -13.68
N THR A 20 -34.16 16.02 -12.97
CA THR A 20 -33.82 15.83 -11.58
C THR A 20 -32.42 15.29 -11.55
N SER A 21 -31.43 16.14 -11.22
CA SER A 21 -30.09 15.71 -10.81
C SER A 21 -30.25 14.94 -9.49
N ALA A 22 -30.37 13.62 -9.58
CA ALA A 22 -30.16 12.78 -8.44
C ALA A 22 -28.66 12.85 -8.14
N ALA A 23 -28.30 13.64 -7.13
CA ALA A 23 -26.97 13.54 -6.53
C ALA A 23 -26.86 12.11 -5.98
N VAL A 24 -26.13 11.27 -6.67
CA VAL A 24 -25.69 9.98 -6.12
C VAL A 24 -24.73 10.33 -4.99
N GLN A 25 -25.23 10.34 -3.78
CA GLN A 25 -24.37 10.31 -2.61
C GLN A 25 -23.71 8.94 -2.61
N PHE A 26 -22.45 8.92 -3.02
CA PHE A 26 -21.60 7.81 -2.67
C PHE A 26 -21.45 7.85 -1.14
N ASN A 27 -22.20 7.01 -0.45
CA ASN A 27 -21.84 6.63 0.90
C ASN A 27 -20.49 5.93 0.74
N THR A 28 -19.40 6.67 0.98
CA THR A 28 -18.12 6.07 1.33
C THR A 28 -18.35 5.36 2.66
N THR A 29 -18.78 4.12 2.61
CA THR A 29 -18.57 3.21 3.73
C THR A 29 -17.07 3.22 3.90
N GLU A 30 -16.59 3.86 4.97
CA GLU A 30 -15.24 3.60 5.47
C GLU A 30 -15.17 2.08 5.62
N VAL A 31 -14.51 1.43 4.68
CA VAL A 31 -14.02 0.08 4.89
C VAL A 31 -12.93 0.27 5.93
N LYS A 32 -13.33 0.21 7.21
CA LYS A 32 -12.37 0.03 8.28
C LYS A 32 -11.53 -1.13 7.86
N ALA A 33 -10.23 -0.95 7.88
CA ALA A 33 -9.27 -2.03 7.73
C ALA A 33 -9.51 -3.04 8.88
N ASP A 34 -10.52 -3.91 8.73
CA ASP A 34 -10.78 -5.00 9.67
C ASP A 34 -9.59 -5.97 9.77
N THR A 35 -8.64 -5.82 8.84
CA THR A 35 -7.40 -6.60 8.77
C THR A 35 -6.26 -5.90 9.51
N ALA A 36 -6.24 -4.56 9.58
CA ALA A 36 -5.39 -3.82 10.49
C ALA A 36 -6.11 -3.78 11.84
N GLY A 37 -5.51 -4.24 12.91
CA GLY A 37 -6.10 -4.21 14.25
C GLY A 37 -6.63 -2.81 14.61
N SER A 38 -7.51 -2.70 15.61
CA SER A 38 -8.22 -1.47 16.01
C SER A 38 -7.32 -0.25 16.32
N ASP A 39 -6.02 -0.45 16.45
CA ASP A 39 -5.04 0.57 16.85
C ASP A 39 -4.30 1.22 15.68
N TYR A 40 -4.48 0.72 14.46
CA TYR A 40 -3.86 1.27 13.26
C TYR A 40 -4.48 2.62 12.87
N LYS A 41 -3.64 3.63 12.65
CA LYS A 41 -4.05 4.97 12.20
C LYS A 41 -3.52 5.23 10.81
N LEU A 42 -4.33 5.85 9.98
CA LEU A 42 -3.90 6.31 8.65
C LEU A 42 -2.79 7.36 8.82
N VAL A 43 -1.61 7.08 8.28
CA VAL A 43 -0.44 7.98 8.34
C VAL A 43 -0.08 8.58 6.99
N TRP A 44 -0.48 7.94 5.91
CA TRP A 44 -0.29 8.43 4.55
C TRP A 44 -1.33 7.84 3.61
N SER A 45 -1.82 8.62 2.67
CA SER A 45 -2.66 8.12 1.59
C SER A 45 -2.58 8.97 0.33
N ASP A 46 -2.97 8.37 -0.79
CA ASP A 46 -3.43 9.06 -1.97
C ASP A 46 -4.72 8.41 -2.48
N GLU A 47 -5.77 9.19 -2.49
CA GLU A 47 -7.12 8.79 -2.91
C GLU A 47 -7.37 9.15 -4.39
N PHE A 48 -6.42 9.72 -5.07
CA PHE A 48 -6.45 10.15 -6.47
C PHE A 48 -7.72 10.95 -6.88
N ASN A 49 -8.31 11.68 -5.93
CA ASN A 49 -9.51 12.50 -6.14
C ASN A 49 -9.27 13.81 -6.91
N GLY A 50 -8.00 14.10 -7.24
CA GLY A 50 -7.61 15.31 -7.97
C GLY A 50 -7.75 15.16 -9.49
N ASN A 51 -7.14 16.11 -10.20
CA ASN A 51 -7.08 16.13 -11.67
C ASN A 51 -5.66 15.84 -12.20
N SER A 52 -4.72 15.59 -11.31
CA SER A 52 -3.31 15.33 -11.64
C SER A 52 -2.65 14.52 -10.54
N ILE A 53 -1.55 13.86 -10.88
CA ILE A 53 -0.71 13.15 -9.94
C ILE A 53 -0.06 14.18 -9.00
N ASP A 54 -0.16 13.95 -7.70
CA ASP A 54 0.44 14.80 -6.68
C ASP A 54 1.97 14.60 -6.64
N ALA A 55 2.70 15.58 -7.15
CA ALA A 55 4.16 15.54 -7.21
C ALA A 55 4.82 15.63 -5.82
N SER A 56 4.10 15.99 -4.77
CA SER A 56 4.60 15.92 -3.39
C SER A 56 4.62 14.49 -2.85
N LYS A 57 3.77 13.62 -3.39
CA LYS A 57 3.64 12.21 -3.01
C LYS A 57 4.39 11.27 -3.95
N TRP A 58 4.33 11.52 -5.26
CA TRP A 58 4.85 10.63 -6.29
C TRP A 58 5.98 11.27 -7.10
N GLY A 59 7.01 10.48 -7.36
CA GLY A 59 8.03 10.72 -8.36
C GLY A 59 7.89 9.74 -9.52
N PHE A 60 8.64 9.99 -10.60
CA PHE A 60 8.70 9.10 -11.76
C PHE A 60 10.10 8.56 -11.97
N GLU A 61 10.20 7.30 -12.31
CA GLU A 61 11.40 6.71 -12.89
C GLU A 61 11.27 6.71 -14.41
N ILE A 62 12.22 7.33 -15.10
CA ILE A 62 12.13 7.58 -16.54
C ILE A 62 13.24 6.82 -17.27
N GLY A 63 12.90 6.24 -18.41
CA GLY A 63 13.85 5.54 -19.27
C GLY A 63 13.69 4.04 -19.27
N THR A 64 14.78 3.35 -19.51
CA THR A 64 14.83 1.89 -19.66
C THR A 64 15.56 1.19 -18.52
N GLY A 65 16.07 1.95 -17.57
CA GLY A 65 16.91 1.42 -16.50
C GLY A 65 18.15 0.67 -16.99
N SER A 66 18.88 0.09 -16.07
CA SER A 66 19.98 -0.82 -16.41
C SER A 66 19.42 -2.18 -16.78
N ASN A 67 19.79 -2.71 -17.96
CA ASN A 67 19.33 -4.01 -18.48
C ASN A 67 17.79 -4.16 -18.46
N GLY A 68 17.03 -3.10 -18.87
CA GLY A 68 15.56 -3.14 -18.80
C GLY A 68 15.09 -3.34 -17.36
N TRP A 69 15.51 -2.45 -16.45
CA TRP A 69 15.19 -2.48 -15.01
C TRP A 69 15.59 -3.79 -14.30
N GLY A 70 16.65 -4.45 -14.79
CA GLY A 70 17.14 -5.73 -14.30
C GLY A 70 16.45 -6.96 -14.90
N ASN A 71 15.32 -6.79 -15.59
CA ASN A 71 14.44 -7.84 -16.04
C ASN A 71 14.32 -7.96 -17.56
N ASN A 72 15.16 -7.23 -18.33
CA ASN A 72 15.06 -7.13 -19.81
C ASN A 72 13.69 -6.64 -20.29
N GLU A 73 13.02 -5.78 -19.51
CA GLU A 73 11.72 -5.20 -19.84
C GLU A 73 11.78 -4.41 -21.17
N GLN A 74 10.67 -4.41 -21.89
CA GLN A 74 10.64 -3.93 -23.28
C GLN A 74 10.10 -2.50 -23.43
N GLN A 75 9.51 -1.89 -22.39
CA GLN A 75 8.99 -0.53 -22.41
C GLN A 75 10.07 0.52 -22.11
N TYR A 76 9.75 1.75 -22.49
CA TYR A 76 10.35 2.98 -21.98
C TYR A 76 9.38 3.61 -20.96
N TYR A 77 9.77 3.79 -19.71
CA TYR A 77 8.97 4.50 -18.73
C TYR A 77 9.05 6.01 -18.94
N THR A 78 7.90 6.69 -18.87
CA THR A 78 7.78 8.14 -19.08
C THR A 78 6.98 8.78 -17.94
N ASN A 79 7.05 10.11 -17.86
CA ASN A 79 6.17 10.93 -16.99
C ASN A 79 5.07 11.65 -17.78
N ARG A 80 4.78 11.19 -19.02
CA ARG A 80 3.75 11.80 -19.88
C ARG A 80 2.35 11.44 -19.37
N THR A 81 1.41 12.35 -19.52
CA THR A 81 -0.01 12.09 -19.25
C THR A 81 -0.61 11.00 -20.13
N ASP A 82 0.05 10.66 -21.24
CA ASP A 82 -0.29 9.50 -22.06
C ASP A 82 -0.09 8.15 -21.34
N ASN A 83 0.87 8.10 -20.41
CA ASN A 83 1.24 6.88 -19.68
C ASN A 83 0.83 6.90 -18.21
N ALA A 84 0.67 8.09 -17.58
CA ALA A 84 0.16 8.18 -16.22
C ALA A 84 -0.66 9.45 -16.02
N TYR A 85 -1.87 9.33 -15.50
CA TYR A 85 -2.79 10.43 -15.28
C TYR A 85 -3.83 10.09 -14.21
N VAL A 86 -4.47 11.12 -13.65
CA VAL A 86 -5.60 10.97 -12.72
C VAL A 86 -6.88 11.34 -13.45
N ALA A 87 -7.85 10.45 -13.45
CA ALA A 87 -9.20 10.67 -14.01
C ALA A 87 -10.18 9.74 -13.29
N ASP A 88 -11.45 10.12 -13.27
CA ASP A 88 -12.56 9.33 -12.72
C ASP A 88 -12.32 8.83 -11.28
N GLY A 89 -11.57 9.62 -10.49
CA GLY A 89 -11.22 9.29 -9.10
C GLY A 89 -10.18 8.18 -8.96
N ALA A 90 -9.35 7.96 -9.98
CA ALA A 90 -8.30 6.94 -9.96
C ALA A 90 -7.02 7.42 -10.66
N LEU A 91 -5.87 6.89 -10.24
CA LEU A 91 -4.64 6.92 -11.02
C LEU A 91 -4.71 5.84 -12.09
N HIS A 92 -4.38 6.23 -13.32
CA HIS A 92 -4.27 5.35 -14.48
C HIS A 92 -2.80 5.23 -14.87
N ILE A 93 -2.27 4.00 -14.89
CA ILE A 93 -0.95 3.69 -15.44
C ILE A 93 -1.15 2.90 -16.72
N ARG A 94 -0.83 3.53 -17.85
CA ARG A 94 -1.15 3.03 -19.18
C ARG A 94 0.10 2.61 -19.94
N ALA A 95 0.18 1.33 -20.26
CA ALA A 95 1.13 0.81 -21.22
C ALA A 95 0.58 0.97 -22.64
N LYS A 96 1.41 1.49 -23.56
CA LYS A 96 1.06 1.75 -24.96
C LYS A 96 2.04 1.08 -25.89
N LYS A 97 1.55 0.59 -27.03
CA LYS A 97 2.38 0.21 -28.17
C LYS A 97 2.67 1.47 -28.98
N GLU A 98 3.84 2.03 -28.83
CA GLU A 98 4.34 3.17 -29.58
C GLU A 98 5.87 3.18 -29.59
N ALA A 99 6.47 3.65 -30.67
CA ALA A 99 7.92 3.82 -30.74
C ALA A 99 8.34 5.07 -29.96
N TYR A 100 9.16 4.90 -28.93
CA TYR A 100 9.65 5.99 -28.09
C TYR A 100 10.99 5.62 -27.45
N GLY A 101 12.00 6.52 -27.53
CA GLY A 101 13.29 6.33 -26.86
C GLY A 101 14.03 5.03 -27.23
N GLY A 102 13.82 4.52 -28.44
CA GLY A 102 14.43 3.27 -28.92
C GLY A 102 13.72 1.99 -28.48
N LYS A 103 12.54 2.11 -27.85
CA LYS A 103 11.66 1.01 -27.48
C LYS A 103 10.38 1.03 -28.31
N ASN A 104 9.65 -0.09 -28.34
CA ASN A 104 8.38 -0.23 -29.05
C ASN A 104 7.15 -0.07 -28.16
N TYR A 105 7.36 0.10 -26.85
CA TYR A 105 6.33 0.30 -25.87
C TYR A 105 6.71 1.42 -24.92
N THR A 106 5.70 2.11 -24.40
CA THR A 106 5.85 3.08 -23.32
C THR A 106 4.93 2.70 -22.17
N SER A 107 5.29 3.11 -20.97
CA SER A 107 4.49 2.97 -19.75
C SER A 107 4.91 3.99 -18.71
N ALA A 108 4.48 3.83 -17.46
CA ALA A 108 4.96 4.64 -16.35
C ALA A 108 5.31 3.78 -15.14
N ARG A 109 6.27 4.28 -14.35
CA ARG A 109 6.71 3.75 -13.06
C ARG A 109 6.81 4.91 -12.07
N LEU A 110 5.94 4.87 -11.06
CA LEU A 110 5.84 5.88 -10.03
C LEU A 110 6.42 5.34 -8.72
N ASN A 111 6.96 6.23 -7.90
CA ASN A 111 7.46 5.86 -6.58
C ASN A 111 7.31 6.99 -5.55
N THR A 112 7.40 6.64 -4.26
CA THR A 112 7.41 7.60 -3.15
C THR A 112 8.83 7.85 -2.61
N ASN A 113 9.89 7.45 -3.30
CA ASN A 113 11.28 7.62 -2.87
C ASN A 113 11.61 9.10 -2.65
N GLY A 114 12.22 9.42 -1.48
CA GLY A 114 12.54 10.79 -1.09
C GLY A 114 11.32 11.66 -0.72
N LYS A 115 10.11 11.07 -0.69
CA LYS A 115 8.85 11.75 -0.36
C LYS A 115 8.15 11.10 0.84
N PHE A 116 8.03 9.78 0.82
CA PHE A 116 7.46 9.00 1.91
C PHE A 116 8.12 7.63 1.99
N THR A 117 8.54 7.27 3.18
CA THR A 117 9.05 5.94 3.54
C THR A 117 8.47 5.54 4.89
N PHE A 118 8.37 4.26 5.15
CA PHE A 118 7.90 3.75 6.44
C PHE A 118 8.54 2.40 6.76
N THR A 119 8.57 2.07 8.05
CA THR A 119 8.96 0.77 8.57
C THR A 119 7.81 0.24 9.38
N TYR A 120 7.34 -0.95 9.03
CA TYR A 120 6.18 -1.61 9.63
C TYR A 120 4.85 -0.86 9.44
N GLY A 121 3.78 -1.59 9.55
CA GLY A 121 2.43 -1.06 9.38
C GLY A 121 1.54 -1.97 8.53
N TYR A 122 0.41 -1.42 8.14
CA TYR A 122 -0.47 -2.02 7.14
C TYR A 122 -0.54 -1.09 5.93
N VAL A 123 -0.23 -1.62 4.78
CA VAL A 123 -0.35 -0.89 3.51
C VAL A 123 -1.33 -1.60 2.60
N GLU A 124 -2.16 -0.85 1.92
CA GLU A 124 -3.10 -1.39 0.93
C GLU A 124 -3.27 -0.47 -0.26
N ALA A 125 -3.57 -1.08 -1.39
CA ALA A 125 -4.05 -0.38 -2.58
C ALA A 125 -5.25 -1.12 -3.15
N ARG A 126 -6.22 -0.35 -3.68
CA ARG A 126 -7.34 -0.92 -4.42
C ARG A 126 -7.08 -0.75 -5.90
N LEU A 127 -6.89 -1.87 -6.59
CA LEU A 127 -6.38 -1.92 -7.97
C LEU A 127 -7.29 -2.75 -8.86
N ALA A 128 -7.42 -2.33 -10.15
CA ALA A 128 -7.91 -3.17 -11.23
C ALA A 128 -6.77 -3.32 -12.25
N LEU A 129 -6.45 -4.55 -12.61
CA LEU A 129 -5.23 -4.88 -13.34
C LEU A 129 -5.51 -5.13 -14.83
N PRO A 130 -4.58 -4.79 -15.72
CA PRO A 130 -4.61 -5.28 -17.09
C PRO A 130 -4.32 -6.79 -17.14
N SER A 131 -4.88 -7.46 -18.14
CA SER A 131 -4.69 -8.91 -18.36
C SER A 131 -4.54 -9.21 -19.84
N SER A 132 -3.30 -9.37 -20.29
CA SER A 132 -2.98 -9.80 -21.65
C SER A 132 -1.57 -10.39 -21.72
N GLN A 133 -1.28 -11.16 -22.75
CA GLN A 133 0.05 -11.74 -22.94
C GLN A 133 1.13 -10.66 -23.02
N GLY A 134 2.15 -10.78 -22.16
CA GLY A 134 3.31 -9.89 -22.11
C GLY A 134 3.13 -8.67 -21.21
N ILE A 135 2.02 -8.54 -20.47
CA ILE A 135 1.82 -7.44 -19.51
C ILE A 135 2.25 -7.86 -18.09
N TRP A 136 2.77 -6.90 -17.31
CA TRP A 136 3.28 -7.15 -15.96
C TRP A 136 3.03 -5.92 -15.06
N PRO A 137 1.84 -5.78 -14.48
CA PRO A 137 1.53 -4.77 -13.47
C PRO A 137 2.10 -5.16 -12.11
N ALA A 138 2.54 -4.16 -11.33
CA ALA A 138 3.07 -4.34 -9.98
C ALA A 138 2.70 -3.20 -9.03
N PHE A 139 2.40 -3.58 -7.78
CA PHE A 139 2.36 -2.74 -6.60
C PHE A 139 3.28 -3.33 -5.55
N TRP A 140 4.34 -2.62 -5.20
CA TRP A 140 5.46 -3.17 -4.48
C TRP A 140 6.25 -2.12 -3.69
N MET A 141 7.23 -2.56 -2.95
CA MET A 141 8.07 -1.73 -2.11
C MET A 141 9.54 -2.08 -2.28
N LEU A 142 10.41 -1.08 -2.12
CA LEU A 142 11.85 -1.24 -2.20
C LEU A 142 12.52 -0.53 -1.03
N GLY A 143 13.59 -1.13 -0.48
CA GLY A 143 14.32 -0.56 0.63
C GLY A 143 14.88 0.83 0.32
N ALA A 144 14.63 1.80 1.20
CA ALA A 144 15.00 3.20 0.99
C ALA A 144 16.52 3.42 0.91
N ASN A 145 17.31 2.46 1.37
CA ASN A 145 18.77 2.47 1.33
C ASN A 145 19.37 1.90 0.03
N ILE A 146 18.56 1.61 -1.00
CA ILE A 146 19.02 1.00 -2.26
C ILE A 146 20.21 1.73 -2.88
N GLY A 147 20.25 3.06 -2.79
CA GLY A 147 21.34 3.88 -3.34
C GLY A 147 22.70 3.62 -2.68
N SER A 148 22.74 3.05 -1.48
CA SER A 148 23.97 2.75 -0.74
C SER A 148 24.35 1.28 -0.73
N VAL A 149 23.38 0.37 -0.71
CA VAL A 149 23.64 -1.07 -0.57
C VAL A 149 23.36 -1.88 -1.85
N GLY A 150 22.57 -1.31 -2.76
CA GLY A 150 22.14 -1.98 -3.99
C GLY A 150 21.10 -3.08 -3.74
N TRP A 151 20.61 -3.66 -4.85
CA TRP A 151 19.72 -4.81 -4.83
C TRP A 151 20.54 -6.12 -4.88
N PRO A 152 20.16 -7.21 -4.17
CA PRO A 152 18.97 -7.36 -3.33
C PRO A 152 19.18 -6.95 -1.86
N SER A 153 20.32 -6.37 -1.48
CA SER A 153 20.66 -6.01 -0.09
C SER A 153 19.83 -4.87 0.50
N CYS A 154 19.06 -4.17 -0.33
CA CYS A 154 18.08 -3.20 0.16
C CYS A 154 16.78 -3.85 0.62
N GLY A 155 16.48 -5.07 0.17
CA GLY A 155 15.20 -5.74 0.32
C GLY A 155 14.14 -5.24 -0.69
N GLU A 156 13.23 -6.12 -1.08
CA GLU A 156 12.08 -5.86 -1.95
C GLU A 156 10.87 -6.64 -1.46
N ILE A 157 9.69 -6.03 -1.47
CA ILE A 157 8.43 -6.67 -1.10
C ILE A 157 7.40 -6.38 -2.19
N ASP A 158 7.05 -7.40 -2.96
CA ASP A 158 6.07 -7.32 -4.02
C ASP A 158 4.71 -7.65 -3.44
N ILE A 159 3.93 -6.62 -3.11
CA ILE A 159 2.61 -6.78 -2.48
C ILE A 159 1.64 -7.44 -3.47
N MET A 160 1.72 -7.04 -4.73
CA MET A 160 0.94 -7.57 -5.82
C MET A 160 1.71 -7.48 -7.13
N GLU A 161 1.88 -8.62 -7.78
CA GLU A 161 2.30 -8.71 -9.16
C GLU A 161 1.35 -9.63 -9.94
N ALA A 162 1.17 -9.35 -11.22
CA ALA A 162 0.50 -10.25 -12.15
C ALA A 162 1.26 -10.30 -13.47
N ILE A 163 1.19 -11.43 -14.16
CA ILE A 163 1.80 -11.58 -15.48
C ILE A 163 0.82 -12.15 -16.50
N ASN A 164 0.96 -11.69 -17.72
CA ASN A 164 0.23 -12.24 -18.84
C ASN A 164 -1.30 -12.17 -18.64
N ALA A 165 -2.02 -13.17 -19.12
CA ALA A 165 -3.46 -13.33 -18.94
C ALA A 165 -3.79 -14.31 -17.80
N GLU A 166 -2.96 -14.37 -16.76
CA GLU A 166 -3.22 -15.21 -15.61
C GLU A 166 -4.29 -14.56 -14.70
N ASN A 167 -5.26 -15.35 -14.24
CA ASN A 167 -6.30 -14.90 -13.33
C ASN A 167 -5.88 -15.10 -11.87
N LYS A 168 -4.68 -14.66 -11.52
CA LYS A 168 -4.10 -14.73 -10.17
C LYS A 168 -3.02 -13.65 -10.01
N THR A 169 -2.67 -13.36 -8.77
CA THR A 169 -1.57 -12.48 -8.42
C THR A 169 -0.54 -13.20 -7.56
N TYR A 170 0.62 -12.58 -7.39
CA TYR A 170 1.73 -13.11 -6.63
C TYR A 170 2.11 -12.09 -5.55
N GLY A 171 2.49 -12.59 -4.38
CA GLY A 171 3.16 -11.83 -3.34
C GLY A 171 4.53 -12.42 -3.09
N THR A 172 5.60 -11.61 -3.11
CA THR A 172 6.98 -12.09 -3.05
C THR A 172 7.84 -11.16 -2.18
N CYS A 173 8.84 -11.71 -1.52
CA CYS A 173 9.91 -10.98 -0.87
C CYS A 173 11.25 -11.38 -1.50
N HIS A 174 12.14 -10.40 -1.73
CA HIS A 174 13.50 -10.60 -2.22
C HIS A 174 14.49 -9.93 -1.28
N TRP A 175 15.57 -10.64 -0.92
CA TRP A 175 16.60 -10.14 -0.01
C TRP A 175 17.98 -10.78 -0.27
N ASN A 176 18.97 -10.40 0.50
CA ASN A 176 20.33 -10.94 0.38
C ASN A 176 20.63 -11.92 1.53
N ALA A 177 20.61 -13.22 1.24
CA ALA A 177 21.04 -14.28 2.16
C ALA A 177 22.29 -14.97 1.59
N ASN A 178 23.45 -14.30 1.62
CA ASN A 178 24.66 -14.72 0.92
C ASN A 178 24.49 -14.87 -0.60
N GLY A 179 23.69 -14.00 -1.18
CA GLY A 179 23.23 -13.97 -2.57
C GLY A 179 21.74 -13.69 -2.61
N HIS A 180 21.17 -13.54 -3.81
CA HIS A 180 19.73 -13.30 -3.96
C HIS A 180 18.93 -14.48 -3.42
N ALA A 181 18.05 -14.18 -2.47
CA ALA A 181 17.03 -15.08 -1.95
C ALA A 181 15.65 -14.52 -2.25
N GLU A 182 14.69 -15.40 -2.49
CA GLU A 182 13.30 -15.03 -2.69
C GLU A 182 12.36 -16.02 -2.01
N TYR A 183 11.22 -15.54 -1.57
CA TYR A 183 10.13 -16.37 -1.07
C TYR A 183 8.80 -15.71 -1.38
N GLY A 184 7.95 -16.42 -2.13
CA GLY A 184 6.67 -15.90 -2.56
C GLY A 184 5.65 -16.99 -2.86
N LYS A 185 4.39 -16.57 -3.01
CA LYS A 185 3.28 -17.46 -3.37
C LYS A 185 2.25 -16.78 -4.27
N PRO A 186 1.63 -17.55 -5.19
CA PRO A 186 0.45 -17.08 -5.90
C PRO A 186 -0.79 -17.14 -5.00
N THR A 187 -1.77 -16.33 -5.36
CA THR A 187 -3.16 -16.45 -4.89
C THR A 187 -3.87 -17.62 -5.58
N GLY A 188 -5.10 -17.95 -5.15
CA GLY A 188 -6.06 -18.67 -5.99
C GLY A 188 -6.46 -17.84 -7.21
N ASN A 189 -7.24 -18.45 -8.12
CA ASN A 189 -7.75 -17.75 -9.29
C ASN A 189 -8.94 -16.84 -8.95
N PHE A 190 -8.95 -15.64 -9.50
CA PHE A 190 -10.05 -14.67 -9.44
C PHE A 190 -9.94 -13.69 -10.63
N ASP A 191 -10.95 -12.86 -10.88
CA ASP A 191 -10.94 -11.90 -11.97
C ASP A 191 -10.14 -10.65 -11.60
N ILE A 192 -8.84 -10.65 -11.86
CA ILE A 192 -7.91 -9.55 -11.55
C ILE A 192 -8.26 -8.24 -12.26
N THR A 193 -9.14 -8.27 -13.27
CA THR A 193 -9.54 -7.06 -14.02
C THR A 193 -10.59 -6.22 -13.28
N GLN A 194 -11.21 -6.79 -12.24
CA GLN A 194 -12.06 -6.06 -11.32
C GLN A 194 -11.21 -5.40 -10.22
N TYR A 195 -11.79 -4.42 -9.54
CA TYR A 195 -11.13 -3.80 -8.40
C TYR A 195 -11.07 -4.76 -7.20
N HIS A 196 -9.87 -5.03 -6.75
CA HIS A 196 -9.57 -5.77 -5.52
C HIS A 196 -8.66 -4.95 -4.61
N THR A 197 -8.72 -5.21 -3.31
CA THR A 197 -7.80 -4.62 -2.34
C THR A 197 -6.63 -5.58 -2.12
N TYR A 198 -5.43 -5.10 -2.42
CA TYR A 198 -4.18 -5.81 -2.17
C TYR A 198 -3.50 -5.19 -0.95
N GLY A 199 -3.29 -5.99 0.08
CA GLY A 199 -2.80 -5.51 1.37
C GLY A 199 -1.58 -6.26 1.87
N LEU A 200 -0.78 -5.57 2.67
CA LEU A 200 0.37 -6.10 3.38
C LEU A 200 0.34 -5.65 4.83
N GLN A 201 0.36 -6.59 5.76
CA GLN A 201 0.64 -6.33 7.17
C GLN A 201 2.10 -6.70 7.44
N TRP A 202 2.85 -5.75 7.95
CA TRP A 202 4.26 -5.89 8.19
C TRP A 202 4.61 -5.41 9.60
N ASP A 203 5.17 -6.29 10.39
CA ASP A 203 5.65 -6.03 11.75
C ASP A 203 7.09 -6.58 11.93
N ASN A 204 7.64 -6.51 13.13
CA ASN A 204 8.99 -6.99 13.40
C ASN A 204 9.13 -8.52 13.44
N GLN A 205 8.06 -9.25 13.17
CA GLN A 205 8.05 -10.72 13.20
C GLN A 205 7.63 -11.33 11.87
N TYR A 206 6.69 -10.67 11.15
CA TYR A 206 6.06 -11.23 9.97
C TYR A 206 5.78 -10.19 8.90
N ILE A 207 5.79 -10.66 7.66
CA ILE A 207 5.22 -10.02 6.49
C ILE A 207 4.04 -10.89 6.04
N ARG A 208 2.82 -10.33 6.00
CA ARG A 208 1.57 -11.04 5.66
C ARG A 208 0.89 -10.38 4.51
N PHE A 209 0.48 -11.17 3.53
CA PHE A 209 -0.10 -10.73 2.26
C PHE A 209 -1.59 -11.05 2.20
N PHE A 210 -2.38 -10.09 1.71
CA PHE A 210 -3.84 -10.18 1.68
C PHE A 210 -4.40 -9.78 0.31
N VAL A 211 -5.50 -10.45 -0.09
CA VAL A 211 -6.38 -9.99 -1.16
C VAL A 211 -7.79 -9.93 -0.58
N ASP A 212 -8.46 -8.77 -0.71
CA ASP A 212 -9.80 -8.51 -0.17
C ASP A 212 -9.93 -8.91 1.31
N GLY A 213 -8.91 -8.57 2.11
CA GLY A 213 -8.84 -8.88 3.53
C GLY A 213 -8.51 -10.35 3.87
N ASN A 214 -8.38 -11.22 2.88
CA ASN A 214 -8.07 -12.64 3.09
C ASN A 214 -6.57 -12.87 2.98
N LYS A 215 -5.93 -13.32 4.08
CA LYS A 215 -4.50 -13.67 4.08
C LYS A 215 -4.27 -14.91 3.23
N PHE A 216 -3.40 -14.82 2.22
CA PHE A 216 -3.02 -15.95 1.38
C PHE A 216 -1.59 -16.43 1.61
N TYR A 217 -0.74 -15.58 2.21
CA TYR A 217 0.67 -15.87 2.39
C TYR A 217 1.25 -15.13 3.60
N GLU A 218 2.31 -15.70 4.20
CA GLU A 218 3.01 -15.15 5.34
C GLU A 218 4.49 -15.59 5.30
N MET A 219 5.39 -14.67 5.63
CA MET A 219 6.81 -14.91 5.81
C MET A 219 7.25 -14.44 7.19
N SER A 220 7.98 -15.29 7.93
CA SER A 220 8.60 -14.87 9.19
C SER A 220 9.93 -14.16 8.94
N ILE A 221 10.08 -12.99 9.58
CA ILE A 221 11.32 -12.21 9.62
C ILE A 221 11.84 -12.02 11.06
N ALA A 222 11.24 -12.75 12.01
CA ALA A 222 11.58 -12.65 13.43
C ALA A 222 13.06 -12.99 13.68
N ASN A 223 13.73 -12.15 14.46
CA ASN A 223 15.13 -12.33 14.83
C ASN A 223 16.08 -12.46 13.64
N ASN A 224 15.80 -11.80 12.53
CA ASN A 224 16.56 -11.85 11.27
C ASN A 224 16.74 -13.30 10.75
N ALA A 225 15.74 -14.16 10.97
CA ALA A 225 15.79 -15.55 10.53
C ALA A 225 15.96 -15.62 9.01
N GLY A 226 16.98 -16.32 8.53
CA GLY A 226 17.29 -16.43 7.10
C GLY A 226 17.89 -15.16 6.51
N ASP A 227 18.63 -14.39 7.30
CA ASP A 227 19.31 -13.14 6.90
C ASP A 227 18.35 -12.04 6.42
N THR A 228 17.16 -11.92 7.04
CA THR A 228 16.07 -11.01 6.66
C THR A 228 16.19 -9.58 7.26
N ASP A 229 17.40 -9.14 7.57
CA ASP A 229 17.71 -7.84 8.18
C ASP A 229 17.19 -6.64 7.36
N GLU A 230 17.09 -6.77 6.06
CA GLU A 230 16.57 -5.76 5.15
C GLU A 230 15.13 -5.37 5.49
N PHE A 231 14.31 -6.34 5.89
CA PHE A 231 12.89 -6.12 6.20
C PHE A 231 12.64 -5.45 7.56
N HIS A 232 13.68 -4.99 8.24
CA HIS A 232 13.61 -4.18 9.46
C HIS A 232 14.03 -2.72 9.22
N LYS A 233 14.10 -2.29 7.95
CA LYS A 233 14.54 -0.96 7.51
C LYS A 233 13.40 -0.24 6.79
N PRO A 234 13.49 1.08 6.55
CA PRO A 234 12.45 1.81 5.82
C PRO A 234 12.34 1.39 4.35
N PHE A 235 11.11 1.31 3.86
CA PHE A 235 10.76 1.06 2.46
C PHE A 235 9.95 2.20 1.87
N TYR A 236 9.98 2.34 0.54
CA TYR A 236 9.12 3.22 -0.23
C TYR A 236 8.26 2.44 -1.21
N LEU A 237 7.16 3.04 -1.64
CA LEU A 237 6.15 2.41 -2.50
C LEU A 237 6.48 2.62 -3.99
N LEU A 238 6.11 1.63 -4.80
CA LEU A 238 6.19 1.70 -6.27
C LEU A 238 4.91 1.16 -6.91
N LEU A 239 4.57 1.74 -8.07
CA LEU A 239 3.49 1.33 -8.94
C LEU A 239 3.98 1.38 -10.39
N ASN A 240 3.84 0.30 -11.15
CA ASN A 240 4.17 0.29 -12.57
C ASN A 240 3.39 -0.75 -13.37
N VAL A 241 3.44 -0.61 -14.68
CA VAL A 241 3.04 -1.63 -15.62
C VAL A 241 4.22 -1.88 -16.56
N ALA A 242 4.91 -3.01 -16.41
CA ALA A 242 5.97 -3.44 -17.30
C ALA A 242 5.40 -4.16 -18.53
N VAL A 243 6.18 -4.26 -19.60
CA VAL A 243 5.83 -4.94 -20.83
C VAL A 243 6.97 -5.88 -21.23
N GLY A 244 6.66 -7.17 -21.34
CA GLY A 244 7.66 -8.20 -21.57
C GLY A 244 8.70 -8.27 -20.45
N GLY A 245 9.68 -9.11 -20.63
CA GLY A 245 10.77 -9.29 -19.69
C GLY A 245 11.02 -10.76 -19.36
N ASN A 246 11.94 -11.01 -18.44
CA ASN A 246 12.38 -12.36 -18.10
C ASN A 246 11.23 -13.24 -17.59
N TRP A 247 10.32 -12.66 -16.80
CA TRP A 247 9.24 -13.43 -16.18
C TRP A 247 7.99 -13.58 -17.05
N PRO A 248 7.35 -12.51 -17.59
CA PRO A 248 6.21 -12.68 -18.47
C PRO A 248 6.60 -13.23 -19.85
N GLY A 249 7.90 -13.23 -20.19
CA GLY A 249 8.43 -13.60 -21.47
C GLY A 249 8.41 -12.44 -22.48
N PHE A 250 8.82 -12.74 -23.72
CA PHE A 250 8.97 -11.75 -24.78
C PHE A 250 7.90 -11.87 -25.87
N SER A 251 6.94 -12.79 -25.69
CA SER A 251 5.73 -12.83 -26.51
C SER A 251 4.74 -11.82 -25.97
N ILE A 252 4.39 -10.81 -26.77
CA ILE A 252 3.53 -9.71 -26.37
C ILE A 252 2.35 -9.64 -27.34
N ASP A 253 1.13 -9.58 -26.83
CA ASP A 253 -0.07 -9.37 -27.65
C ASP A 253 -0.23 -7.88 -27.97
N ASP A 254 0.34 -7.49 -29.11
CA ASP A 254 0.28 -6.12 -29.62
C ASP A 254 -1.15 -5.61 -29.86
N SER A 255 -2.09 -6.50 -30.13
CA SER A 255 -3.48 -6.12 -30.41
C SER A 255 -4.26 -5.73 -29.17
N ALA A 256 -3.77 -6.09 -27.98
CA ALA A 256 -4.40 -5.78 -26.71
C ALA A 256 -4.11 -4.36 -26.20
N PHE A 257 -3.14 -3.65 -26.77
CA PHE A 257 -2.78 -2.31 -26.32
C PHE A 257 -3.77 -1.22 -26.78
N PRO A 258 -4.02 -0.17 -25.97
CA PRO A 258 -3.38 0.11 -24.69
C PRO A 258 -3.86 -0.78 -23.55
N GLN A 259 -2.97 -1.10 -22.61
CA GLN A 259 -3.26 -1.83 -21.38
C GLN A 259 -3.14 -0.89 -20.16
N GLU A 260 -4.00 -1.02 -19.16
CA GLU A 260 -4.10 -0.04 -18.11
C GLU A 260 -4.34 -0.65 -16.74
N MET A 261 -3.48 -0.32 -15.78
CA MET A 261 -3.75 -0.53 -14.36
C MET A 261 -4.44 0.71 -13.80
N LYS A 262 -5.53 0.51 -13.07
CA LYS A 262 -6.25 1.57 -12.37
C LYS A 262 -6.07 1.43 -10.87
N VAL A 263 -5.76 2.53 -10.21
CA VAL A 263 -5.51 2.59 -8.76
C VAL A 263 -6.51 3.56 -8.15
N ASP A 264 -7.48 3.03 -7.40
CA ASP A 264 -8.51 3.81 -6.71
C ASP A 264 -7.90 4.59 -5.54
N TYR A 265 -7.10 3.90 -4.72
CA TYR A 265 -6.34 4.51 -3.64
C TYR A 265 -5.10 3.69 -3.26
N VAL A 266 -4.17 4.37 -2.56
CA VAL A 266 -3.08 3.75 -1.80
C VAL A 266 -3.10 4.34 -0.39
N ARG A 267 -3.07 3.48 0.64
CA ARG A 267 -3.16 3.87 2.05
C ARG A 267 -2.12 3.16 2.89
N VAL A 268 -1.51 3.87 3.83
CA VAL A 268 -0.58 3.31 4.81
C VAL A 268 -1.07 3.64 6.20
N TYR A 269 -1.12 2.62 7.05
CA TYR A 269 -1.56 2.71 8.44
C TYR A 269 -0.45 2.22 9.36
N GLN A 270 -0.29 2.85 10.52
CA GLN A 270 0.64 2.41 11.56
C GLN A 270 -0.07 2.39 12.91
N ASP A 271 0.28 1.43 13.77
CA ASP A 271 -0.27 1.31 15.12
C ASP A 271 0.32 2.35 16.08
N ASN A 272 1.58 2.74 15.84
CA ASN A 272 2.25 3.79 16.62
C ASN A 272 3.06 4.71 15.71
N PRO A 273 2.47 5.77 15.15
CA PRO A 273 3.15 6.67 14.22
C PRO A 273 4.34 7.45 14.84
N SER A 274 4.58 7.34 16.16
CA SER A 274 5.72 7.97 16.82
C SER A 274 7.02 7.16 16.72
N PHE A 275 7.01 5.96 16.16
CA PHE A 275 8.22 5.13 16.07
C PHE A 275 9.16 5.51 14.91
N ASP A 276 8.71 6.28 13.95
CA ASP A 276 9.52 6.67 12.77
C ASP A 276 9.81 8.18 12.75
N SER A 277 10.37 8.70 13.85
CA SER A 277 10.79 10.10 13.95
C SER A 277 12.07 10.45 13.18
N SER A 278 12.63 9.51 12.40
CA SER A 278 13.83 9.77 11.58
C SER A 278 13.55 10.21 10.14
N SER A 279 12.28 10.20 9.69
CA SER A 279 11.86 10.77 8.41
C SER A 279 11.09 12.07 8.64
N SER A 280 11.79 13.08 9.15
CA SER A 280 11.24 14.44 9.18
C SER A 280 11.32 15.04 7.79
N ASN A 281 10.17 15.16 7.11
CA ASN A 281 9.78 16.37 6.38
C ASN A 281 8.52 16.10 5.56
N ASN A 282 7.47 16.66 6.03
CA ASN A 282 6.28 17.22 5.42
C ASN A 282 4.97 16.71 6.05
N VAL A 283 4.72 17.21 7.26
CA VAL A 283 3.35 17.42 7.70
C VAL A 283 3.08 18.91 7.56
N ASP A 284 2.11 19.27 6.75
CA ASP A 284 1.65 20.64 6.57
C ASP A 284 1.32 21.29 7.92
N LYS A 285 2.19 22.21 8.37
CA LYS A 285 1.88 23.16 9.43
C LYS A 285 1.15 24.34 8.81
N ASN A 286 -0.16 24.24 8.72
CA ASN A 286 -1.01 25.42 8.61
C ASN A 286 -2.30 25.22 9.42
N ASN A 287 -2.23 25.55 10.69
CA ASN A 287 -3.28 26.35 11.31
C ASN A 287 -2.72 27.10 12.53
N GLY A 288 -2.81 28.40 12.44
CA GLY A 288 -2.24 29.36 13.37
C GLY A 288 -3.00 29.44 14.70
N GLY A 289 -2.32 29.97 15.68
CA GLY A 289 -2.94 30.41 16.94
C GLY A 289 -1.99 30.43 18.14
N ASN A 290 -1.09 31.36 18.13
CA ASN A 290 -0.71 32.31 19.19
C ASN A 290 -0.47 31.85 20.64
N SER A 291 0.76 32.16 21.06
CA SER A 291 1.13 32.87 22.30
C SER A 291 1.32 32.12 23.60
N GLY A 292 2.52 32.29 24.19
CA GLY A 292 2.68 32.35 25.65
C GLY A 292 3.85 31.56 26.23
N ASN A 293 4.98 32.03 26.10
CA ASN A 293 6.17 32.34 26.91
C ASN A 293 6.29 31.80 28.33
N THR A 294 7.57 31.55 28.67
CA THR A 294 8.29 31.49 29.98
C THR A 294 8.21 30.15 30.73
N GLY A 295 9.36 29.51 30.92
CA GLY A 295 10.42 29.83 31.81
C GLY A 295 10.75 28.71 32.78
N SER A 296 11.95 28.20 32.67
CA SER A 296 12.96 27.93 33.71
C SER A 296 12.74 26.93 34.84
N THR A 297 13.70 26.02 34.88
CA THR A 297 14.47 25.51 36.06
C THR A 297 13.82 24.69 37.16
N GLY A 298 14.50 23.56 37.45
CA GLY A 298 14.73 23.17 38.86
C GLY A 298 14.30 21.79 39.26
N ASN A 299 15.14 20.86 39.17
CA ASN A 299 15.76 19.97 40.16
C ASN A 299 14.96 19.43 41.37
N THR A 300 15.20 18.14 41.59
CA THR A 300 15.24 17.37 42.86
C THR A 300 13.95 16.91 43.55
N GLY A 301 13.92 15.60 43.80
CA GLY A 301 13.56 15.11 45.12
C GLY A 301 12.35 14.21 45.25
N ASN A 302 12.59 12.94 45.17
CA ASN A 302 12.30 11.88 46.16
C ASN A 302 10.90 11.67 46.75
N THR A 303 10.52 10.41 46.73
CA THR A 303 9.65 9.65 47.61
C THR A 303 8.16 9.90 47.62
N GLY A 304 7.43 8.80 47.43
CA GLY A 304 6.04 8.68 47.84
C GLY A 304 5.27 7.59 47.10
N ASN A 305 5.31 6.43 47.71
CA ASN A 305 4.47 5.27 47.43
C ASN A 305 2.98 5.64 47.50
N THR A 306 2.21 5.36 46.44
CA THR A 306 0.80 4.95 46.58
C THR A 306 0.37 4.13 45.37
N ASP A 307 0.01 2.90 45.65
CA ASP A 307 -0.75 1.99 44.82
C ASP A 307 -2.01 2.65 44.24
N THR A 308 -2.09 2.74 42.92
CA THR A 308 -3.38 2.78 42.24
C THR A 308 -3.28 1.94 40.99
N SER A 309 -3.98 0.81 41.02
CA SER A 309 -4.19 -0.08 39.91
C SER A 309 -4.92 0.67 38.77
N ASN A 310 -4.19 1.16 37.79
CA ASN A 310 -4.77 1.57 36.52
C ASN A 310 -4.63 0.43 35.53
N THR A 311 -5.63 -0.44 35.51
CA THR A 311 -5.82 -1.41 34.42
C THR A 311 -6.39 -0.62 33.25
N PRO A 312 -5.75 -0.61 32.06
CA PRO A 312 -6.33 0.00 30.86
C PRO A 312 -7.63 -0.71 30.48
N ALA A 313 -8.58 0.03 29.93
CA ALA A 313 -9.91 -0.49 29.63
C ALA A 313 -9.94 -1.52 28.46
N SER A 314 -8.86 -1.68 27.71
CA SER A 314 -8.71 -2.72 26.67
C SER A 314 -7.24 -2.89 26.28
N GLY A 315 -6.85 -4.09 25.83
CA GLY A 315 -5.52 -4.39 25.31
C GLY A 315 -4.73 -5.43 26.11
N MET A 316 -3.53 -5.73 25.61
CA MET A 316 -2.55 -6.59 26.27
C MET A 316 -1.38 -5.74 26.75
N GLY A 317 -0.88 -5.98 27.95
CA GLY A 317 0.27 -5.26 28.47
C GLY A 317 1.02 -5.99 29.57
N MET A 318 2.16 -5.45 29.93
CA MET A 318 2.96 -5.90 31.07
C MET A 318 3.29 -4.71 31.96
N ASN A 319 2.95 -4.83 33.24
CA ASN A 319 3.36 -3.88 34.26
C ASN A 319 4.53 -4.47 35.05
N SER A 320 5.65 -3.75 35.10
CA SER A 320 6.77 -4.11 35.98
C SER A 320 6.46 -3.66 37.40
N SER A 321 6.42 -4.58 38.34
CA SER A 321 6.16 -4.30 39.74
C SER A 321 7.44 -4.52 40.58
N GLY A 322 8.42 -3.64 40.42
CA GLY A 322 9.66 -3.67 41.20
C GLY A 322 10.68 -4.74 40.79
N ASN A 323 11.73 -4.93 41.59
CA ASN A 323 12.83 -5.83 41.30
C ASN A 323 12.35 -7.28 41.10
N ASN A 324 12.39 -7.78 39.88
CA ASN A 324 12.16 -9.16 39.47
C ASN A 324 10.69 -9.65 39.36
N SER A 325 9.70 -8.78 39.31
CA SER A 325 8.32 -9.18 39.03
C SER A 325 7.68 -8.33 37.92
N ALA A 326 6.95 -8.98 37.03
CA ALA A 326 6.09 -8.32 36.04
C ALA A 326 4.73 -9.01 36.01
N THR A 327 3.67 -8.23 35.89
CA THR A 327 2.32 -8.74 35.73
C THR A 327 1.90 -8.53 34.29
N ALA A 328 1.60 -9.61 33.56
CA ALA A 328 1.00 -9.55 32.25
C ALA A 328 -0.53 -9.58 32.39
N TYR A 329 -1.22 -8.78 31.60
CA TYR A 329 -2.67 -8.76 31.53
C TYR A 329 -3.16 -8.75 30.10
N VAL A 330 -4.32 -9.38 29.87
CA VAL A 330 -5.02 -9.40 28.59
C VAL A 330 -6.49 -9.13 28.87
N ASN A 331 -7.01 -8.07 28.27
CA ASN A 331 -8.42 -7.74 28.33
C ASN A 331 -9.09 -8.20 27.03
N ASP A 332 -10.17 -8.97 27.14
CA ASP A 332 -11.03 -9.40 26.02
C ASP A 332 -10.52 -10.53 25.10
N SER A 333 -9.76 -11.49 25.57
CA SER A 333 -9.49 -12.68 24.75
C SER A 333 -10.01 -13.96 25.37
N LYS A 334 -10.43 -14.88 24.53
CA LYS A 334 -10.88 -16.23 24.97
C LYS A 334 -9.72 -17.16 25.29
N TRP A 335 -8.51 -16.92 24.71
CA TRP A 335 -7.33 -17.75 24.87
C TRP A 335 -6.07 -16.95 24.63
N THR A 336 -5.11 -16.99 25.54
CA THR A 336 -3.81 -16.37 25.35
C THR A 336 -2.72 -17.23 25.97
N ASP A 337 -1.72 -17.56 25.17
CA ASP A 337 -0.48 -18.15 25.63
C ASP A 337 0.56 -17.03 25.77
N ILE A 338 1.15 -16.88 26.95
CA ILE A 338 2.27 -15.97 27.18
C ILE A 338 3.58 -16.72 26.97
N HIS A 339 4.40 -16.20 26.07
CA HIS A 339 5.74 -16.67 25.82
C HIS A 339 6.74 -15.69 26.43
N TYR A 340 7.56 -16.14 27.36
CA TYR A 340 8.56 -15.29 27.99
C TYR A 340 9.87 -16.04 28.25
N SER A 341 10.97 -15.33 28.34
CA SER A 341 12.25 -15.84 28.79
C SER A 341 12.79 -14.95 29.90
N VAL A 342 13.51 -15.55 30.84
CA VAL A 342 14.19 -14.82 31.92
C VAL A 342 15.70 -14.89 31.67
N ASN A 343 16.35 -13.73 31.62
CA ASN A 343 17.80 -13.61 31.45
C ASN A 343 18.37 -14.42 30.28
N ASN A 344 17.73 -14.33 29.11
CA ASN A 344 18.08 -15.08 27.90
C ASN A 344 18.07 -16.64 28.10
N GLY A 345 17.34 -17.11 29.07
CA GLY A 345 17.10 -18.54 29.28
C GLY A 345 16.10 -19.12 28.29
N ALA A 346 15.82 -20.43 28.41
CA ALA A 346 14.83 -21.09 27.56
C ALA A 346 13.44 -20.41 27.66
N GLN A 347 12.74 -20.32 26.54
CA GLN A 347 11.40 -19.78 26.48
C GLN A 347 10.44 -20.59 27.35
N GLN A 348 9.64 -19.90 28.12
CA GLN A 348 8.55 -20.46 28.93
C GLN A 348 7.22 -20.09 28.32
N ASN A 349 6.25 -21.00 28.38
CA ASN A 349 4.90 -20.79 27.87
C ASN A 349 3.90 -20.95 29.03
N VAL A 350 3.05 -19.98 29.21
CA VAL A 350 1.98 -20.02 30.22
C VAL A 350 0.65 -19.74 29.53
N ARG A 351 -0.29 -20.67 29.65
CA ARG A 351 -1.65 -20.47 29.18
C ARG A 351 -2.45 -19.76 30.28
N MET A 352 -3.06 -18.63 29.92
CA MET A 352 -4.01 -17.96 30.80
C MET A 352 -5.40 -18.61 30.62
N THR A 353 -6.02 -18.96 31.72
CA THR A 353 -7.37 -19.57 31.79
C THR A 353 -8.39 -18.54 32.27
#